data_168384efd6554a09b98d6abf38c4c9e3
#
_entry.id   168384efd6554a09b98d6abf38c4c9e3
#
_cell.length_a   1.000
_cell.length_b   1.000
_cell.length_c   1.000
_cell.angle_alpha   90.00
_cell.angle_beta   90.00
_cell.angle_gamma   90.00
#
_symmetry.space_group_name_H-M   'P 1'
#
loop_
_entity.id
_entity.type
_entity.pdbx_description
1 polymer ?
#
loop_
_entity_poly.entity_id
_entity_poly.type
_entity_poly.pdbx_seq_one_letter_code
_entity_poly.pdbx_strand_id
1 'polypeptide(L)'
;MYSRTLTISLLFISTFLFSQNLDSLLFNKFDFYKSKYKAECVEDKITDNQGNGFEDLYGTRNFRAILHGVAYRGGGNNYYHRTNKRNNKNPLPQDGLNSLLRNGFSTSVYLYTENFETAPPFITNDDADTLKYYQLGGNTSSSLDSILMFTYNSITNSEIGPVYLHCWNGWHQSGYVSAILLKQFCGYSTEKSLHYWEDCADNWTRGYDRIKNAIRAFEPLEKYKIDKSISDAICPCYVDERADDIVLNNNDDLKSLKVTVLFPSNISDLPPSVSTFLDEYASMLIKNPYLNVEVGGHTDSKGDKEYNMNLSEKRAMNVMEYLILQGVDPSQLNSKGYGETELLNKCSDNVFCNEEDHAKNRRIEFNISNISLQINFEKNSSVITSKDKLLLNDILIV
;
A
#
# COMPACT_ATOMS: atom_id res chain seq x y z
N MET A 1 10.55 -60.03 3.83
CA MET A 1 11.20 -58.77 3.39
C MET A 1 10.16 -57.82 2.83
N TYR A 2 9.04 -57.62 3.56
CA TYR A 2 7.95 -56.73 3.15
C TYR A 2 7.34 -56.04 4.37
N SER A 3 8.04 -55.09 5.00
CA SER A 3 7.44 -54.33 6.10
C SER A 3 8.06 -52.95 6.38
N ARG A 4 8.88 -52.40 5.47
CA ARG A 4 9.50 -51.07 5.71
C ARG A 4 9.01 -49.94 4.74
N THR A 5 8.26 -50.26 3.70
CA THR A 5 7.85 -49.27 2.69
C THR A 5 6.46 -48.63 2.99
N LEU A 6 5.64 -49.24 3.83
CA LEU A 6 4.29 -48.76 4.12
C LEU A 6 4.26 -47.65 5.19
N THR A 7 5.24 -47.63 6.10
CA THR A 7 5.27 -46.66 7.22
C THR A 7 5.73 -45.25 6.78
N ILE A 8 6.57 -45.17 5.77
CA ILE A 8 7.07 -43.85 5.26
C ILE A 8 5.99 -43.13 4.47
N SER A 9 5.20 -43.83 3.67
CA SER A 9 4.11 -43.23 2.90
C SER A 9 2.94 -42.70 3.77
N LEU A 10 2.64 -43.38 4.87
CA LEU A 10 1.62 -42.92 5.83
C LEU A 10 2.07 -41.68 6.62
N LEU A 11 3.37 -41.57 6.97
CA LEU A 11 3.90 -40.38 7.64
C LEU A 11 3.86 -39.14 6.67
N PHE A 12 4.23 -39.29 5.41
CA PHE A 12 4.18 -38.21 4.42
C PHE A 12 2.76 -37.77 4.12
N ILE A 13 1.80 -38.71 4.03
CA ILE A 13 0.38 -38.38 3.80
C ILE A 13 -0.21 -37.68 5.02
N SER A 14 0.12 -38.11 6.25
CA SER A 14 -0.37 -37.48 7.47
C SER A 14 0.19 -36.05 7.67
N THR A 15 1.46 -35.83 7.38
CA THR A 15 2.07 -34.50 7.45
C THR A 15 1.53 -33.55 6.37
N PHE A 16 1.28 -34.04 5.15
CA PHE A 16 0.70 -33.25 4.07
C PHE A 16 -0.76 -32.86 4.35
N LEU A 17 -1.59 -33.78 4.85
CA LEU A 17 -2.97 -33.51 5.26
C LEU A 17 -3.04 -32.59 6.47
N PHE A 18 -2.10 -32.67 7.40
CA PHE A 18 -2.01 -31.77 8.55
C PHE A 18 -1.63 -30.36 8.13
N SER A 19 -0.67 -30.21 7.20
CA SER A 19 -0.28 -28.92 6.64
C SER A 19 -1.46 -28.25 5.89
N GLN A 20 -2.17 -28.96 5.02
CA GLN A 20 -3.33 -28.44 4.31
C GLN A 20 -4.47 -28.01 5.26
N ASN A 21 -4.68 -28.70 6.38
CA ASN A 21 -5.65 -28.30 7.39
C ASN A 21 -5.23 -27.04 8.14
N LEU A 22 -3.95 -26.87 8.42
CA LEU A 22 -3.42 -25.70 9.13
C LEU A 22 -3.55 -24.43 8.25
N ASP A 23 -3.19 -24.53 6.97
CA ASP A 23 -3.33 -23.45 6.01
C ASP A 23 -4.79 -23.02 5.88
N SER A 24 -5.72 -23.94 5.79
CA SER A 24 -7.15 -23.62 5.68
C SER A 24 -7.68 -22.87 6.92
N LEU A 25 -7.21 -23.18 8.13
CA LEU A 25 -7.61 -22.49 9.36
C LEU A 25 -7.08 -21.05 9.40
N LEU A 26 -5.87 -20.81 8.91
CA LEU A 26 -5.32 -19.45 8.80
C LEU A 26 -6.14 -18.58 7.83
N PHE A 27 -6.42 -19.07 6.63
CA PHE A 27 -7.22 -18.35 5.63
C PHE A 27 -8.65 -18.10 6.13
N ASN A 28 -9.28 -19.07 6.79
CA ASN A 28 -10.60 -18.88 7.41
C ASN A 28 -10.60 -17.76 8.46
N LYS A 29 -9.53 -17.64 9.27
CA LYS A 29 -9.38 -16.53 10.22
C LYS A 29 -9.30 -15.19 9.49
N PHE A 30 -8.49 -15.07 8.44
CA PHE A 30 -8.35 -13.83 7.68
C PHE A 30 -9.67 -13.39 7.05
N ASP A 31 -10.36 -14.31 6.39
CA ASP A 31 -11.65 -14.09 5.75
C ASP A 31 -12.75 -13.73 6.77
N PHE A 32 -12.74 -14.37 7.95
CA PHE A 32 -13.65 -14.05 9.03
C PHE A 32 -13.55 -12.58 9.44
N TYR A 33 -12.35 -12.07 9.73
CA TYR A 33 -12.17 -10.69 10.16
C TYR A 33 -12.39 -9.68 9.03
N LYS A 34 -12.01 -10.02 7.80
CA LYS A 34 -12.29 -9.20 6.63
C LYS A 34 -13.80 -9.02 6.45
N SER A 35 -14.55 -10.11 6.50
CA SER A 35 -16.03 -10.10 6.40
C SER A 35 -16.68 -9.40 7.57
N LYS A 36 -16.17 -9.57 8.79
CA LYS A 36 -16.69 -8.99 10.02
C LYS A 36 -16.63 -7.46 10.00
N TYR A 37 -15.49 -6.90 9.64
CA TYR A 37 -15.29 -5.46 9.69
C TYR A 37 -15.60 -4.73 8.39
N LYS A 38 -15.70 -5.44 7.27
CA LYS A 38 -15.99 -4.89 5.92
C LYS A 38 -15.08 -3.72 5.54
N ALA A 39 -13.86 -3.69 6.07
CA ALA A 39 -12.82 -2.77 5.69
C ALA A 39 -12.00 -3.44 4.59
N GLU A 40 -12.00 -2.89 3.40
CA GLU A 40 -11.27 -3.45 2.27
C GLU A 40 -9.87 -2.83 2.15
N CYS A 41 -9.79 -1.52 2.37
CA CYS A 41 -8.55 -0.76 2.24
C CYS A 41 -8.03 -0.27 3.62
N VAL A 42 -6.73 0.06 3.67
CA VAL A 42 -6.07 0.51 4.91
C VAL A 42 -6.59 1.86 5.41
N GLU A 43 -7.23 2.66 4.54
CA GLU A 43 -7.85 3.94 4.87
C GLU A 43 -9.21 3.78 5.53
N ASP A 44 -9.87 2.64 5.37
CA ASP A 44 -11.22 2.42 5.85
C ASP A 44 -11.29 2.48 7.37
N LYS A 45 -12.06 3.45 7.87
CA LYS A 45 -12.27 3.63 9.30
C LYS A 45 -13.42 2.74 9.79
N ILE A 46 -13.09 1.68 10.49
CA ILE A 46 -14.06 0.81 11.17
C ILE A 46 -14.73 1.56 12.33
N THR A 47 -13.96 2.39 13.06
CA THR A 47 -14.49 3.43 13.93
C THR A 47 -13.88 4.79 13.55
N ASP A 48 -14.68 5.85 13.60
CA ASP A 48 -14.26 7.21 13.27
C ASP A 48 -13.35 7.84 14.37
N ASN A 49 -12.99 9.12 14.16
CA ASN A 49 -12.15 9.85 15.12
C ASN A 49 -12.84 10.12 16.46
N GLN A 50 -14.15 9.97 16.57
CA GLN A 50 -14.92 10.11 17.80
C GLN A 50 -15.25 8.76 18.45
N GLY A 51 -14.91 7.65 17.78
CA GLY A 51 -15.17 6.28 18.23
C GLY A 51 -16.58 5.80 17.87
N ASN A 52 -17.25 6.42 16.90
CA ASN A 52 -18.49 5.91 16.33
C ASN A 52 -18.19 4.95 15.19
N GLY A 53 -19.11 4.05 14.90
CA GLY A 53 -18.97 3.03 13.84
C GLY A 53 -19.33 1.66 14.38
N PHE A 54 -18.44 0.69 14.26
CA PHE A 54 -18.69 -0.67 14.71
C PHE A 54 -18.81 -0.71 16.25
N GLU A 55 -20.03 -0.87 16.77
CA GLU A 55 -20.33 -0.71 18.21
C GLU A 55 -19.58 -1.68 19.11
N ASP A 56 -19.29 -2.89 18.63
CA ASP A 56 -18.52 -3.88 19.39
C ASP A 56 -17.05 -3.49 19.63
N LEU A 57 -16.59 -2.38 19.04
CA LEU A 57 -15.27 -1.80 19.26
C LEU A 57 -15.32 -0.52 20.10
N TYR A 58 -16.40 -0.32 20.87
CA TYR A 58 -16.52 0.81 21.80
C TYR A 58 -15.30 0.92 22.73
N GLY A 59 -14.85 2.15 22.96
CA GLY A 59 -13.63 2.44 23.72
C GLY A 59 -12.37 2.55 22.85
N THR A 60 -12.45 2.19 21.56
CA THR A 60 -11.44 2.49 20.54
C THR A 60 -11.89 3.68 19.67
N ARG A 61 -10.98 4.27 18.91
CA ARG A 61 -11.26 5.31 17.91
C ARG A 61 -10.30 5.22 16.75
N ASN A 62 -10.71 5.73 15.61
CA ASN A 62 -9.90 5.74 14.40
C ASN A 62 -9.32 4.35 14.08
N PHE A 63 -10.16 3.33 14.27
CA PHE A 63 -9.79 1.93 14.15
C PHE A 63 -9.75 1.53 12.67
N ARG A 64 -8.66 0.91 12.24
CA ARG A 64 -8.43 0.47 10.85
C ARG A 64 -7.73 -0.87 10.80
N ALA A 65 -7.95 -1.62 9.72
CA ALA A 65 -7.14 -2.80 9.41
C ALA A 65 -5.77 -2.37 8.87
N ILE A 66 -4.72 -3.05 9.34
CA ILE A 66 -3.37 -3.00 8.75
C ILE A 66 -3.14 -4.28 7.94
N LEU A 67 -3.47 -5.42 8.55
CA LEU A 67 -3.40 -6.74 7.97
C LEU A 67 -4.68 -7.49 8.40
N HIS A 68 -5.49 -7.93 7.44
CA HIS A 68 -6.77 -8.58 7.71
C HIS A 68 -6.62 -9.81 8.62
N GLY A 69 -7.36 -9.84 9.72
CA GLY A 69 -7.33 -10.92 10.70
C GLY A 69 -6.04 -11.04 11.52
N VAL A 70 -5.10 -10.10 11.37
CA VAL A 70 -3.76 -10.15 11.96
C VAL A 70 -3.41 -8.91 12.77
N ALA A 71 -3.51 -7.73 12.19
CA ALA A 71 -3.12 -6.49 12.84
C ALA A 71 -4.07 -5.34 12.52
N TYR A 72 -4.38 -4.57 13.54
CA TYR A 72 -5.24 -3.41 13.48
C TYR A 72 -4.62 -2.24 14.23
N ARG A 73 -4.98 -1.02 13.85
CA ARG A 73 -4.47 0.19 14.51
C ARG A 73 -5.59 1.12 14.94
N GLY A 74 -5.27 2.02 15.87
CA GLY A 74 -6.19 3.07 16.28
C GLY A 74 -5.68 3.88 17.45
N GLY A 75 -6.63 4.47 18.19
CA GLY A 75 -6.42 5.20 19.44
C GLY A 75 -7.34 4.72 20.54
N GLY A 76 -7.04 5.10 21.78
CA GLY A 76 -7.97 4.96 22.90
C GLY A 76 -9.04 6.06 22.83
N ASN A 77 -10.32 5.69 22.90
CA ASN A 77 -11.39 6.67 22.95
C ASN A 77 -11.56 7.26 24.35
N ASN A 78 -10.60 8.04 24.78
CA ASN A 78 -10.61 8.69 26.09
C ASN A 78 -11.34 10.03 26.08
N TYR A 79 -11.12 10.87 25.06
CA TYR A 79 -11.67 12.22 24.99
C TYR A 79 -13.15 12.25 24.63
N TYR A 80 -13.58 11.40 23.69
CA TYR A 80 -14.98 11.30 23.26
C TYR A 80 -15.75 10.17 23.96
N HIS A 81 -15.16 9.55 25.01
CA HIS A 81 -15.81 8.48 25.74
C HIS A 81 -17.19 8.92 26.28
N ARG A 82 -18.21 8.10 26.09
CA ARG A 82 -19.61 8.46 26.38
C ARG A 82 -19.87 8.71 27.89
N THR A 83 -19.23 7.92 28.74
CA THR A 83 -19.50 7.93 30.19
C THR A 83 -18.28 8.30 31.04
N ASN A 84 -17.06 8.07 30.60
CA ASN A 84 -15.82 8.30 31.35
C ASN A 84 -14.78 9.06 30.49
N LYS A 85 -15.04 10.34 30.24
CA LYS A 85 -14.12 11.21 29.51
C LYS A 85 -12.82 11.41 30.29
N ARG A 86 -11.70 11.20 29.60
CA ARG A 86 -10.34 11.39 30.12
C ARG A 86 -9.51 12.19 29.14
N ASN A 87 -8.31 12.56 29.55
CA ASN A 87 -7.32 13.10 28.62
C ASN A 87 -6.91 12.01 27.60
N ASN A 88 -6.67 12.39 26.36
CA ASN A 88 -6.18 11.48 25.31
C ASN A 88 -4.88 10.77 25.67
N LYS A 89 -4.03 11.40 26.51
CA LYS A 89 -2.74 10.86 26.96
C LYS A 89 -2.88 9.69 27.95
N ASN A 90 -3.83 8.81 27.74
CA ASN A 90 -4.08 7.63 28.55
C ASN A 90 -4.07 6.38 27.68
N PRO A 91 -3.75 5.20 28.26
CA PRO A 91 -3.95 3.92 27.59
C PRO A 91 -5.43 3.69 27.29
N LEU A 92 -5.76 2.57 26.67
CA LEU A 92 -7.15 2.18 26.41
C LEU A 92 -7.99 2.23 27.68
N PRO A 93 -9.25 2.73 27.60
CA PRO A 93 -10.21 2.53 28.67
C PRO A 93 -10.56 1.04 28.80
N GLN A 94 -11.05 0.64 29.99
CA GLN A 94 -11.41 -0.76 30.25
C GLN A 94 -12.41 -1.31 29.22
N ASP A 95 -13.37 -0.48 28.80
CA ASP A 95 -14.35 -0.85 27.76
C ASP A 95 -13.68 -1.19 26.44
N GLY A 96 -12.63 -0.44 26.08
CA GLY A 96 -11.85 -0.70 24.87
C GLY A 96 -11.10 -2.04 24.93
N LEU A 97 -10.51 -2.36 26.07
CA LEU A 97 -9.86 -3.66 26.30
C LEU A 97 -10.89 -4.79 26.23
N ASN A 98 -12.04 -4.64 26.93
CA ASN A 98 -13.12 -5.63 26.93
C ASN A 98 -13.69 -5.84 25.51
N SER A 99 -13.81 -4.76 24.74
CA SER A 99 -14.28 -4.82 23.36
C SER A 99 -13.31 -5.59 22.46
N LEU A 100 -12.01 -5.35 22.58
CA LEU A 100 -11.00 -6.10 21.85
C LEU A 100 -11.01 -7.59 22.20
N LEU A 101 -11.10 -7.92 23.50
CA LEU A 101 -11.15 -9.31 23.95
C LEU A 101 -12.39 -10.04 23.40
N ARG A 102 -13.58 -9.44 23.48
CA ARG A 102 -14.81 -10.00 22.87
C ARG A 102 -14.71 -10.20 21.36
N ASN A 103 -13.91 -9.40 20.70
CA ASN A 103 -13.65 -9.51 19.26
C ASN A 103 -12.52 -10.48 18.91
N GLY A 104 -11.99 -11.23 19.88
CA GLY A 104 -11.00 -12.26 19.68
C GLY A 104 -9.56 -11.75 19.52
N PHE A 105 -9.27 -10.50 19.91
CA PHE A 105 -7.90 -10.00 19.94
C PHE A 105 -7.11 -10.65 21.06
N SER A 106 -5.88 -11.08 20.79
CA SER A 106 -4.99 -11.70 21.78
C SER A 106 -3.96 -10.74 22.35
N THR A 107 -3.67 -9.65 21.65
CA THR A 107 -2.62 -8.70 22.02
C THR A 107 -3.05 -7.27 21.72
N SER A 108 -2.81 -6.38 22.69
CA SER A 108 -2.91 -4.93 22.50
C SER A 108 -1.58 -4.28 22.88
N VAL A 109 -1.15 -3.26 22.14
CA VAL A 109 0.11 -2.56 22.36
C VAL A 109 -0.12 -1.07 22.42
N TYR A 110 0.22 -0.47 23.55
CA TYR A 110 0.27 0.98 23.75
C TYR A 110 1.65 1.52 23.35
N LEU A 111 1.67 2.39 22.36
CA LEU A 111 2.89 2.85 21.68
C LEU A 111 3.53 4.11 22.29
N TYR A 112 3.17 4.46 23.50
CA TYR A 112 3.77 5.53 24.28
C TYR A 112 4.36 5.03 25.60
N THR A 113 5.27 5.80 26.18
CA THR A 113 5.99 5.46 27.41
C THR A 113 5.41 6.11 28.67
N GLU A 114 4.25 6.79 28.55
CA GLU A 114 3.61 7.56 29.61
C GLU A 114 2.28 6.96 30.05
N ASN A 115 1.91 7.17 31.31
CA ASN A 115 0.58 6.91 31.87
C ASN A 115 0.10 5.44 31.78
N PHE A 116 0.99 4.47 31.80
CA PHE A 116 0.64 3.04 31.70
C PHE A 116 0.60 2.33 33.06
N GLU A 117 0.99 2.98 34.16
CA GLU A 117 1.18 2.38 35.49
C GLU A 117 -0.07 1.72 36.06
N THR A 118 -1.24 2.24 35.67
CA THR A 118 -2.54 1.72 36.12
C THR A 118 -3.21 0.79 35.12
N ALA A 119 -2.60 0.55 33.96
CA ALA A 119 -3.16 -0.34 32.95
C ALA A 119 -2.97 -1.81 33.37
N PRO A 120 -3.99 -2.67 33.19
CA PRO A 120 -3.82 -4.09 33.49
C PRO A 120 -2.85 -4.72 32.46
N PRO A 121 -1.93 -5.62 32.88
CA PRO A 121 -1.04 -6.30 31.96
C PRO A 121 -1.76 -7.30 31.04
N PHE A 122 -2.93 -7.75 31.44
CA PHE A 122 -3.85 -8.60 30.67
C PHE A 122 -5.27 -8.50 31.24
N ILE A 123 -6.23 -8.91 30.44
CA ILE A 123 -7.61 -9.16 30.88
C ILE A 123 -8.06 -10.53 30.37
N THR A 124 -9.01 -11.14 31.08
CA THR A 124 -9.62 -12.43 30.71
C THR A 124 -11.12 -12.33 30.70
N ASN A 125 -11.81 -13.15 29.91
CA ASN A 125 -13.25 -13.35 29.94
C ASN A 125 -13.63 -14.66 30.67
N ASP A 126 -14.93 -14.94 30.74
CA ASP A 126 -15.46 -16.16 31.41
C ASP A 126 -15.07 -17.45 30.68
N ASP A 127 -14.75 -17.37 29.37
CA ASP A 127 -14.29 -18.48 28.54
C ASP A 127 -12.77 -18.72 28.62
N ALA A 128 -12.09 -18.01 29.52
CA ALA A 128 -10.64 -18.04 29.75
C ALA A 128 -9.78 -17.50 28.55
N ASP A 129 -10.40 -16.84 27.57
CA ASP A 129 -9.65 -16.10 26.59
C ASP A 129 -8.89 -14.96 27.25
N THR A 130 -7.71 -14.63 26.73
CA THR A 130 -6.81 -13.66 27.32
C THR A 130 -6.35 -12.64 26.29
N LEU A 131 -6.54 -11.35 26.59
CA LEU A 131 -5.92 -10.24 25.89
C LEU A 131 -4.72 -9.74 26.71
N LYS A 132 -3.52 -9.88 26.18
CA LYS A 132 -2.29 -9.31 26.78
C LYS A 132 -2.15 -7.85 26.37
N TYR A 133 -1.77 -7.00 27.33
CA TYR A 133 -1.64 -5.57 27.09
C TYR A 133 -0.22 -5.09 27.43
N TYR A 134 0.50 -4.63 26.41
CA TYR A 134 1.89 -4.23 26.50
C TYR A 134 2.07 -2.73 26.32
N GLN A 135 3.06 -2.17 27.01
CA GLN A 135 3.62 -0.85 26.71
C GLN A 135 4.93 -1.01 25.94
N LEU A 136 4.93 -0.64 24.67
CA LEU A 136 6.12 -0.68 23.82
C LEU A 136 6.22 0.64 23.04
N GLY A 137 7.15 1.51 23.44
CA GLY A 137 7.41 2.72 22.67
C GLY A 137 7.92 2.34 21.27
N GLY A 138 7.15 2.63 20.23
CA GLY A 138 7.46 2.25 18.84
C GLY A 138 8.78 2.80 18.25
N ASN A 139 9.58 3.52 19.07
CA ASN A 139 10.76 4.24 18.62
C ASN A 139 12.10 3.50 18.87
N THR A 140 12.08 2.33 19.49
CA THR A 140 13.27 1.52 19.74
C THR A 140 13.27 0.25 18.90
N SER A 141 14.44 -0.20 18.46
CA SER A 141 14.58 -1.41 17.65
C SER A 141 14.02 -2.66 18.37
N SER A 142 14.20 -2.76 19.70
CA SER A 142 13.70 -3.89 20.50
C SER A 142 12.16 -3.89 20.58
N SER A 143 11.54 -2.74 20.77
CA SER A 143 10.08 -2.62 20.78
C SER A 143 9.48 -2.96 19.41
N LEU A 144 10.11 -2.50 18.34
CA LEU A 144 9.68 -2.78 16.98
C LEU A 144 9.80 -4.28 16.66
N ASP A 145 10.90 -4.93 17.06
CA ASP A 145 11.10 -6.36 16.88
C ASP A 145 10.03 -7.18 17.64
N SER A 146 9.67 -6.76 18.85
CA SER A 146 8.57 -7.38 19.61
C SER A 146 7.23 -7.26 18.91
N ILE A 147 6.92 -6.10 18.33
CA ILE A 147 5.68 -5.88 17.57
C ILE A 147 5.65 -6.73 16.30
N LEU A 148 6.76 -6.80 15.57
CA LEU A 148 6.92 -7.67 14.40
C LEU A 148 6.71 -9.15 14.78
N MET A 149 7.29 -9.59 15.90
CA MET A 149 7.12 -10.96 16.43
C MET A 149 5.64 -11.24 16.78
N PHE A 150 4.95 -10.35 17.48
CA PHE A 150 3.53 -10.56 17.82
C PHE A 150 2.67 -10.65 16.54
N THR A 151 2.95 -9.78 15.56
CA THR A 151 2.27 -9.79 14.26
C THR A 151 2.55 -11.09 13.50
N TYR A 152 3.81 -11.49 13.41
CA TYR A 152 4.23 -12.74 12.77
C TYR A 152 3.59 -13.98 13.40
N ASN A 153 3.53 -14.03 14.74
CA ASN A 153 2.86 -15.12 15.44
C ASN A 153 1.36 -15.18 15.13
N SER A 154 0.70 -14.01 15.03
CA SER A 154 -0.70 -13.96 14.60
C SER A 154 -0.88 -14.36 13.14
N ILE A 155 0.10 -14.10 12.25
CA ILE A 155 0.08 -14.56 10.86
C ILE A 155 0.18 -16.09 10.77
N THR A 156 1.10 -16.68 11.55
CA THR A 156 1.50 -18.09 11.38
C THR A 156 0.75 -19.08 12.27
N ASN A 157 -0.08 -18.59 13.18
CA ASN A 157 -0.88 -19.40 14.08
C ASN A 157 -2.34 -18.97 14.10
N SER A 158 -3.24 -19.84 13.66
CA SER A 158 -4.69 -19.59 13.60
C SER A 158 -5.34 -19.38 14.97
N GLU A 159 -4.76 -19.93 16.04
CA GLU A 159 -5.28 -19.81 17.42
C GLU A 159 -4.89 -18.46 18.07
N ILE A 160 -3.88 -17.77 17.53
CA ILE A 160 -3.50 -16.45 18.01
C ILE A 160 -4.35 -15.40 17.32
N GLY A 161 -5.17 -14.70 18.10
CA GLY A 161 -6.01 -13.60 17.64
C GLY A 161 -5.22 -12.39 17.13
N PRO A 162 -5.89 -11.39 16.55
CA PRO A 162 -5.25 -10.20 16.02
C PRO A 162 -4.54 -9.37 17.10
N VAL A 163 -3.61 -8.53 16.62
CA VAL A 163 -2.88 -7.52 17.42
C VAL A 163 -3.51 -6.15 17.21
N TYR A 164 -3.77 -5.42 18.29
CA TYR A 164 -4.20 -4.02 18.24
C TYR A 164 -3.07 -3.06 18.62
N LEU A 165 -2.67 -2.22 17.71
CA LEU A 165 -1.58 -1.24 17.87
C LEU A 165 -2.16 0.15 18.05
N HIS A 166 -1.97 0.78 19.20
CA HIS A 166 -2.62 2.05 19.44
C HIS A 166 -1.70 3.11 20.06
N CYS A 167 -1.96 4.34 19.69
CA CYS A 167 -1.44 5.53 20.34
C CYS A 167 -2.63 6.33 20.93
N TRP A 168 -2.45 7.63 21.18
CA TRP A 168 -3.52 8.46 21.72
C TRP A 168 -4.71 8.60 20.77
N ASN A 169 -4.44 9.08 19.54
CA ASN A 169 -5.47 9.39 18.54
C ASN A 169 -5.57 8.34 17.43
N GLY A 170 -4.63 7.42 17.33
CA GLY A 170 -4.55 6.49 16.22
C GLY A 170 -3.91 7.11 14.96
N TRP A 171 -3.05 8.13 15.10
CA TRP A 171 -2.44 8.83 13.95
C TRP A 171 -0.95 8.51 13.79
N HIS A 172 -0.06 9.17 14.58
CA HIS A 172 1.38 9.20 14.30
C HIS A 172 2.12 7.92 14.63
N GLN A 173 2.10 7.49 15.91
CA GLN A 173 2.89 6.31 16.33
C GLN A 173 2.27 5.01 15.80
N SER A 174 0.95 4.87 15.89
CA SER A 174 0.28 3.71 15.31
C SER A 174 0.40 3.69 13.78
N GLY A 175 0.35 4.86 13.11
CA GLY A 175 0.61 5.01 11.70
C GLY A 175 2.03 4.59 11.31
N TYR A 176 3.05 5.04 12.07
CA TYR A 176 4.43 4.65 11.86
C TYR A 176 4.63 3.13 11.91
N VAL A 177 4.16 2.51 12.99
CA VAL A 177 4.29 1.06 13.13
C VAL A 177 3.53 0.33 12.02
N SER A 178 2.36 0.84 11.62
CA SER A 178 1.60 0.26 10.50
C SER A 178 2.36 0.33 9.18
N ALA A 179 2.99 1.48 8.88
CA ALA A 179 3.82 1.62 7.69
C ALA A 179 4.97 0.58 7.66
N ILE A 180 5.58 0.31 8.82
CA ILE A 180 6.60 -0.74 8.96
C ILE A 180 6.02 -2.14 8.71
N LEU A 181 4.84 -2.45 9.26
CA LEU A 181 4.18 -3.75 9.03
C LEU A 181 3.82 -3.96 7.56
N LEU A 182 3.35 -2.91 6.88
CA LEU A 182 3.06 -2.96 5.45
C LEU A 182 4.33 -3.14 4.60
N LYS A 183 5.46 -2.53 4.96
CA LYS A 183 6.77 -2.83 4.34
C LYS A 183 7.17 -4.28 4.57
N GLN A 184 7.05 -4.79 5.80
CA GLN A 184 7.50 -6.12 6.17
C GLN A 184 6.67 -7.23 5.52
N PHE A 185 5.33 -7.10 5.54
CA PHE A 185 4.43 -8.21 5.21
C PHE A 185 3.69 -8.03 3.88
N CYS A 186 3.56 -6.79 3.38
CA CYS A 186 2.84 -6.48 2.14
C CYS A 186 3.74 -5.99 1.01
N GLY A 187 5.05 -5.92 1.24
CA GLY A 187 6.00 -5.50 0.21
C GLY A 187 5.86 -4.04 -0.22
N TYR A 188 5.34 -3.17 0.66
CA TYR A 188 5.25 -1.75 0.32
C TYR A 188 6.65 -1.17 0.15
N SER A 189 6.83 -0.38 -0.90
CA SER A 189 8.03 0.44 -1.06
C SER A 189 8.16 1.48 0.06
N THR A 190 9.31 2.09 0.17
CA THR A 190 9.54 3.18 1.13
C THR A 190 8.60 4.34 0.89
N GLU A 191 8.42 4.76 -0.36
CA GLU A 191 7.56 5.88 -0.73
C GLU A 191 6.08 5.57 -0.46
N LYS A 192 5.60 4.41 -0.89
CA LYS A 192 4.24 3.95 -0.60
C LYS A 192 3.94 3.92 0.91
N SER A 193 4.91 3.51 1.72
CA SER A 193 4.78 3.48 3.17
C SER A 193 4.76 4.87 3.81
N LEU A 194 5.50 5.83 3.23
CA LEU A 194 5.48 7.23 3.65
C LEU A 194 4.14 7.87 3.31
N HIS A 195 3.64 7.66 2.09
CA HIS A 195 2.34 8.16 1.64
C HIS A 195 1.21 7.61 2.51
N TYR A 196 1.20 6.28 2.75
CA TYR A 196 0.26 5.68 3.69
C TYR A 196 0.30 6.36 5.07
N TRP A 197 1.49 6.60 5.61
CA TRP A 197 1.62 7.27 6.91
C TRP A 197 1.05 8.69 6.88
N GLU A 198 1.32 9.45 5.84
CA GLU A 198 0.83 10.82 5.65
C GLU A 198 -0.69 10.88 5.53
N ASP A 199 -1.29 10.03 4.71
CA ASP A 199 -2.74 9.96 4.50
C ASP A 199 -3.49 9.54 5.76
N CYS A 200 -2.93 8.61 6.50
CA CYS A 200 -3.54 8.11 7.72
C CYS A 200 -3.25 8.94 8.98
N ALA A 201 -2.53 10.05 8.87
CA ALA A 201 -2.24 10.98 9.97
C ALA A 201 -3.25 12.13 10.09
N ASP A 202 -4.38 12.09 9.36
CA ASP A 202 -5.44 13.10 9.36
C ASP A 202 -4.90 14.55 9.17
N ASN A 203 -4.00 14.74 8.20
CA ASN A 203 -3.31 16.01 7.86
C ASN A 203 -2.33 16.55 8.93
N TRP A 204 -2.04 15.79 9.99
CA TRP A 204 -1.11 16.19 11.05
C TRP A 204 0.30 15.61 10.81
N THR A 205 0.93 15.96 9.69
CA THR A 205 2.22 15.40 9.24
C THR A 205 3.41 16.32 9.43
N ARG A 206 3.17 17.62 9.74
CA ARG A 206 4.23 18.63 9.87
C ARG A 206 5.05 18.42 11.15
N GLY A 207 6.38 18.41 11.03
CA GLY A 207 7.29 18.31 12.19
C GLY A 207 7.58 16.87 12.63
N TYR A 208 7.23 15.85 11.83
CA TYR A 208 7.44 14.43 12.15
C TYR A 208 8.58 13.79 11.34
N ASP A 209 9.63 14.54 11.01
CA ASP A 209 10.79 14.07 10.22
C ASP A 209 11.44 12.82 10.84
N ARG A 210 11.42 12.69 12.18
CA ARG A 210 11.91 11.49 12.86
C ARG A 210 11.14 10.23 12.45
N ILE A 211 9.83 10.30 12.33
CA ILE A 211 8.99 9.18 11.88
C ILE A 211 9.27 8.88 10.40
N LYS A 212 9.28 9.89 9.55
CA LYS A 212 9.56 9.72 8.12
C LYS A 212 10.93 9.09 7.89
N ASN A 213 11.97 9.55 8.60
CA ASN A 213 13.30 8.98 8.51
C ASN A 213 13.38 7.54 9.05
N ALA A 214 12.59 7.19 10.06
CA ALA A 214 12.53 5.84 10.58
C ALA A 214 11.83 4.88 9.58
N ILE A 215 10.79 5.34 8.87
CA ILE A 215 10.16 4.56 7.78
C ILE A 215 11.16 4.35 6.63
N ARG A 216 11.92 5.40 6.23
CA ARG A 216 12.95 5.29 5.19
C ARG A 216 14.07 4.31 5.55
N ALA A 217 14.47 4.31 6.81
CA ALA A 217 15.60 3.48 7.28
C ALA A 217 15.23 2.02 7.56
N PHE A 218 13.93 1.68 7.59
CA PHE A 218 13.52 0.30 7.86
C PHE A 218 13.68 -0.56 6.61
N GLU A 219 14.37 -1.69 6.77
CA GLU A 219 14.45 -2.75 5.77
C GLU A 219 13.74 -4.01 6.29
N PRO A 220 12.97 -4.73 5.44
CA PRO A 220 12.29 -5.94 5.84
C PRO A 220 13.25 -6.99 6.40
N LEU A 221 12.85 -7.65 7.49
CA LEU A 221 13.65 -8.63 8.19
C LEU A 221 13.33 -10.04 7.69
N GLU A 222 14.33 -10.74 7.16
CA GLU A 222 14.17 -12.09 6.59
C GLU A 222 13.58 -13.10 7.58
N LYS A 223 13.86 -12.95 8.89
CA LYS A 223 13.31 -13.83 9.94
C LYS A 223 11.78 -13.76 10.09
N TYR A 224 11.14 -12.74 9.54
CA TYR A 224 9.68 -12.55 9.55
C TYR A 224 9.07 -12.64 8.14
N LYS A 225 9.80 -13.18 7.19
CA LYS A 225 9.29 -13.39 5.84
C LYS A 225 8.11 -14.37 5.84
N ILE A 226 7.11 -14.09 5.03
CA ILE A 226 5.92 -14.92 4.82
C ILE A 226 5.77 -15.28 3.36
N ASP A 227 4.98 -16.31 3.07
CA ASP A 227 4.67 -16.69 1.71
C ASP A 227 3.76 -15.67 1.02
N LYS A 228 3.92 -15.55 -0.30
CA LYS A 228 3.12 -14.60 -1.09
C LYS A 228 1.61 -14.85 -0.96
N SER A 229 1.17 -16.11 -0.91
CA SER A 229 -0.25 -16.46 -0.74
C SER A 229 -0.83 -15.90 0.56
N ILE A 230 -0.06 -15.93 1.65
CA ILE A 230 -0.44 -15.35 2.93
C ILE A 230 -0.47 -13.82 2.83
N SER A 231 0.58 -13.23 2.25
CA SER A 231 0.63 -11.78 2.01
C SER A 231 -0.60 -11.29 1.22
N ASP A 232 -0.92 -11.96 0.11
CA ASP A 232 -2.09 -11.63 -0.73
C ASP A 232 -3.43 -11.74 0.03
N ALA A 233 -3.53 -12.64 1.01
CA ALA A 233 -4.75 -12.81 1.81
C ALA A 233 -4.93 -11.76 2.91
N ILE A 234 -3.83 -11.32 3.53
CA ILE A 234 -3.89 -10.42 4.70
C ILE A 234 -3.75 -8.95 4.36
N CYS A 235 -3.14 -8.60 3.21
CA CYS A 235 -2.85 -7.22 2.85
C CYS A 235 -4.10 -6.52 2.31
N PRO A 236 -4.59 -5.46 2.98
CA PRO A 236 -5.68 -4.65 2.46
C PRO A 236 -5.26 -3.89 1.20
N CYS A 237 -6.23 -3.47 0.39
CA CYS A 237 -5.93 -2.53 -0.67
C CYS A 237 -5.43 -1.19 -0.08
N TYR A 238 -4.59 -0.52 -0.83
CA TYR A 238 -4.22 0.87 -0.62
C TYR A 238 -4.11 1.53 -1.99
N VAL A 239 -5.01 2.44 -2.24
CA VAL A 239 -4.97 3.28 -3.44
C VAL A 239 -4.12 4.50 -3.07
N ASP A 240 -2.83 4.40 -3.32
CA ASP A 240 -1.96 5.56 -3.23
C ASP A 240 -2.20 6.41 -4.49
N GLU A 241 -3.04 7.42 -4.36
CA GLU A 241 -3.32 8.33 -5.48
C GLU A 241 -2.07 9.09 -5.94
N ARG A 242 -0.96 9.05 -5.16
CA ARG A 242 0.33 9.71 -5.43
C ARG A 242 1.37 8.76 -6.00
N ALA A 243 1.21 7.48 -5.80
CA ALA A 243 2.17 6.47 -6.21
C ALA A 243 1.47 5.34 -6.97
N ASP A 244 1.43 5.43 -8.27
CA ASP A 244 1.73 4.24 -9.01
C ASP A 244 3.25 4.05 -8.90
N ASP A 245 3.70 3.29 -7.88
CA ASP A 245 5.06 2.76 -7.86
C ASP A 245 5.21 1.93 -9.14
N ILE A 246 5.83 2.54 -10.14
CA ILE A 246 6.29 1.85 -11.32
C ILE A 246 7.44 0.95 -10.86
N VAL A 247 7.10 -0.18 -10.27
CA VAL A 247 8.03 -1.28 -10.05
C VAL A 247 8.22 -1.93 -11.41
N LEU A 248 9.26 -1.53 -12.11
CA LEU A 248 9.73 -2.18 -13.34
C LEU A 248 10.23 -3.59 -12.97
N ASN A 249 9.33 -4.53 -12.79
CA ASN A 249 9.63 -5.94 -12.62
C ASN A 249 9.57 -6.62 -14.00
N ASN A 250 10.76 -6.82 -14.60
CA ASN A 250 11.07 -7.61 -15.78
C ASN A 250 10.87 -7.00 -17.17
N ASN A 251 11.73 -7.39 -18.09
CA ASN A 251 11.90 -6.93 -19.49
C ASN A 251 10.64 -6.88 -20.38
N ASP A 252 9.54 -7.52 -20.01
CA ASP A 252 8.27 -7.43 -20.74
C ASP A 252 7.42 -6.22 -20.28
N ASP A 253 7.63 -5.70 -19.06
CA ASP A 253 6.88 -4.58 -18.48
C ASP A 253 7.41 -3.21 -18.96
N LEU A 254 8.68 -3.11 -19.34
CA LEU A 254 9.26 -1.91 -19.95
C LEU A 254 8.61 -1.52 -21.28
N LYS A 255 8.01 -2.48 -21.98
CA LYS A 255 7.34 -2.23 -23.27
C LYS A 255 5.91 -1.72 -23.15
N SER A 256 5.32 -1.73 -21.95
CA SER A 256 3.95 -1.25 -21.75
C SER A 256 3.72 -0.69 -20.38
N LEU A 257 4.42 0.37 -20.00
CA LEU A 257 3.97 1.27 -18.96
C LEU A 257 2.72 1.99 -19.47
N LYS A 258 1.59 1.29 -19.46
CA LYS A 258 0.29 1.88 -19.79
C LYS A 258 -0.26 2.56 -18.56
N VAL A 259 0.28 3.71 -18.23
CA VAL A 259 -0.33 4.61 -17.28
C VAL A 259 -1.43 5.39 -17.99
N THR A 260 -2.61 5.41 -17.41
CA THR A 260 -3.78 5.99 -18.05
C THR A 260 -4.25 7.21 -17.26
N VAL A 261 -4.07 8.40 -17.83
CA VAL A 261 -4.69 9.63 -17.33
C VAL A 261 -6.04 9.80 -18.01
N LEU A 262 -7.14 9.81 -17.23
CA LEU A 262 -8.49 9.95 -17.76
C LEU A 262 -8.89 11.41 -17.90
N PHE A 263 -9.56 11.76 -19.01
CA PHE A 263 -10.05 13.10 -19.30
C PHE A 263 -11.57 13.16 -19.31
N PRO A 264 -12.15 14.28 -18.81
CA PRO A 264 -13.56 14.59 -19.04
C PRO A 264 -13.86 14.75 -20.54
N SER A 265 -15.13 14.58 -20.92
CA SER A 265 -15.56 14.78 -22.31
C SER A 265 -15.29 16.22 -22.76
N ASN A 266 -14.76 16.38 -23.98
CA ASN A 266 -14.46 17.67 -24.63
C ASN A 266 -13.50 18.62 -23.88
N ILE A 267 -12.74 18.13 -22.90
CA ILE A 267 -11.75 18.92 -22.18
C ILE A 267 -10.35 18.44 -22.56
N SER A 268 -9.46 19.39 -22.87
CA SER A 268 -8.04 19.16 -23.10
C SER A 268 -7.15 19.61 -21.94
N ASP A 269 -7.68 20.47 -21.06
CA ASP A 269 -6.95 20.97 -19.91
C ASP A 269 -6.70 19.84 -18.92
N LEU A 270 -5.54 19.85 -18.28
CA LEU A 270 -5.18 18.85 -17.29
C LEU A 270 -6.10 18.93 -16.07
N PRO A 271 -6.78 17.84 -15.70
CA PRO A 271 -7.52 17.81 -14.45
C PRO A 271 -6.58 18.02 -13.27
N PRO A 272 -6.95 18.84 -12.26
CA PRO A 272 -6.10 19.01 -11.05
C PRO A 272 -5.74 17.70 -10.33
N SER A 273 -6.56 16.68 -10.47
CA SER A 273 -6.36 15.37 -9.86
C SER A 273 -5.16 14.59 -10.44
N VAL A 274 -4.65 14.95 -11.61
CA VAL A 274 -3.53 14.24 -12.25
C VAL A 274 -2.18 14.92 -12.05
N SER A 275 -2.15 16.13 -11.48
CA SER A 275 -0.89 16.88 -11.32
C SER A 275 0.11 16.14 -10.46
N THR A 276 -0.32 15.57 -9.33
CA THR A 276 0.57 14.82 -8.42
C THR A 276 1.19 13.62 -9.10
N PHE A 277 0.40 12.87 -9.86
CA PHE A 277 0.91 11.76 -10.65
C PHE A 277 1.93 12.21 -11.71
N LEU A 278 1.65 13.30 -12.44
CA LEU A 278 2.57 13.83 -13.45
C LEU A 278 3.86 14.37 -12.83
N ASP A 279 3.83 14.90 -11.60
CA ASP A 279 5.02 15.33 -10.85
C ASP A 279 5.94 14.13 -10.52
N GLU A 280 5.35 13.01 -10.12
CA GLU A 280 6.09 11.78 -9.86
C GLU A 280 6.65 11.15 -11.14
N TYR A 281 5.86 11.14 -12.20
CA TYR A 281 6.30 10.69 -13.50
C TYR A 281 7.44 11.55 -14.06
N ALA A 282 7.35 12.87 -13.90
CA ALA A 282 8.43 13.79 -14.24
C ALA A 282 9.71 13.49 -13.44
N SER A 283 9.57 13.28 -12.12
CA SER A 283 10.69 12.93 -11.24
C SER A 283 11.37 11.63 -11.66
N MET A 284 10.58 10.65 -12.11
CA MET A 284 11.09 9.39 -12.65
C MET A 284 11.87 9.61 -13.94
N LEU A 285 11.34 10.38 -14.90
CA LEU A 285 12.03 10.67 -16.15
C LEU A 285 13.32 11.47 -15.95
N ILE A 286 13.33 12.44 -15.04
CA ILE A 286 14.53 13.22 -14.69
C ILE A 286 15.63 12.31 -14.12
N LYS A 287 15.27 11.32 -13.29
CA LYS A 287 16.21 10.31 -12.76
C LYS A 287 16.71 9.34 -13.82
N ASN A 288 15.97 9.17 -14.92
CA ASN A 288 16.25 8.23 -15.99
C ASN A 288 16.38 8.94 -17.36
N PRO A 289 17.42 9.76 -17.57
CA PRO A 289 17.55 10.60 -18.77
C PRO A 289 17.76 9.81 -20.08
N TYR A 290 17.93 8.51 -20.00
CA TYR A 290 18.06 7.60 -21.14
C TYR A 290 16.71 7.09 -21.67
N LEU A 291 15.60 7.32 -20.96
CA LEU A 291 14.27 6.94 -21.42
C LEU A 291 13.70 7.98 -22.38
N ASN A 292 13.16 7.53 -23.50
CA ASN A 292 12.37 8.35 -24.40
C ASN A 292 10.93 7.86 -24.39
N VAL A 293 10.00 8.77 -24.17
CA VAL A 293 8.58 8.47 -23.95
C VAL A 293 7.71 9.17 -24.97
N GLU A 294 6.82 8.43 -25.59
CA GLU A 294 5.71 8.97 -26.36
C GLU A 294 4.50 9.15 -25.44
N VAL A 295 3.97 10.37 -25.39
CA VAL A 295 2.73 10.73 -24.73
C VAL A 295 1.60 10.58 -25.75
N GLY A 296 0.85 9.48 -25.68
CA GLY A 296 -0.21 9.13 -26.63
C GLY A 296 -1.59 9.60 -26.13
N GLY A 297 -2.27 10.46 -26.90
CA GLY A 297 -3.61 10.94 -26.55
C GLY A 297 -4.71 10.16 -27.29
N HIS A 298 -5.77 9.80 -26.56
CA HIS A 298 -6.90 9.05 -27.10
C HIS A 298 -8.24 9.71 -26.74
N THR A 299 -9.26 9.50 -27.60
CA THR A 299 -10.65 9.90 -27.35
C THR A 299 -11.57 8.70 -27.36
N ASP A 300 -12.80 8.89 -26.92
CA ASP A 300 -13.89 8.01 -27.30
C ASP A 300 -14.35 8.29 -28.75
N SER A 301 -15.32 7.50 -29.24
CA SER A 301 -15.86 7.62 -30.59
C SER A 301 -16.98 8.68 -30.72
N LYS A 302 -17.24 9.46 -29.68
CA LYS A 302 -18.25 10.53 -29.75
C LYS A 302 -17.69 11.75 -30.44
N GLY A 303 -18.31 12.15 -31.54
CA GLY A 303 -17.92 13.32 -32.31
C GLY A 303 -17.34 13.01 -33.69
N ASP A 304 -16.77 14.02 -34.31
CA ASP A 304 -16.12 13.89 -35.61
C ASP A 304 -14.68 13.39 -35.45
N LYS A 305 -14.24 12.53 -36.37
CA LYS A 305 -12.90 11.92 -36.31
C LYS A 305 -11.76 12.93 -36.37
N GLU A 306 -11.91 13.98 -37.19
CA GLU A 306 -10.92 15.05 -37.28
C GLU A 306 -10.89 15.86 -35.97
N TYR A 307 -12.06 16.13 -35.39
CA TYR A 307 -12.16 16.77 -34.10
C TYR A 307 -11.50 15.91 -32.99
N ASN A 308 -11.77 14.62 -32.97
CA ASN A 308 -11.21 13.69 -31.98
C ASN A 308 -9.69 13.57 -32.12
N MET A 309 -9.16 13.58 -33.35
CA MET A 309 -7.74 13.62 -33.60
C MET A 309 -7.08 14.88 -33.01
N ASN A 310 -7.64 16.06 -33.34
CA ASN A 310 -7.15 17.33 -32.84
C ASN A 310 -7.27 17.45 -31.28
N LEU A 311 -8.34 16.93 -30.70
CA LEU A 311 -8.56 16.94 -29.24
C LEU A 311 -7.52 16.06 -28.53
N SER A 312 -7.25 14.88 -29.07
CA SER A 312 -6.27 13.95 -28.50
C SER A 312 -4.84 14.48 -28.60
N GLU A 313 -4.50 15.14 -29.71
CA GLU A 313 -3.20 15.79 -29.89
C GLU A 313 -2.98 16.94 -28.89
N LYS A 314 -3.99 17.77 -28.68
CA LYS A 314 -3.94 18.84 -27.66
C LYS A 314 -3.76 18.27 -26.24
N ARG A 315 -4.45 17.18 -25.88
CA ARG A 315 -4.29 16.52 -24.58
C ARG A 315 -2.85 16.00 -24.39
N ALA A 316 -2.30 15.30 -25.39
CA ALA A 316 -0.96 14.80 -25.37
C ALA A 316 0.08 15.93 -25.23
N MET A 317 -0.12 17.02 -25.97
CA MET A 317 0.74 18.20 -25.90
C MET A 317 0.70 18.87 -24.53
N ASN A 318 -0.50 19.08 -23.96
CA ASN A 318 -0.64 19.69 -22.63
C ASN A 318 0.05 18.88 -21.54
N VAL A 319 -0.03 17.54 -21.60
CA VAL A 319 0.69 16.65 -20.68
C VAL A 319 2.21 16.76 -20.89
N MET A 320 2.68 16.73 -22.12
CA MET A 320 4.10 16.89 -22.44
C MET A 320 4.64 18.24 -21.95
N GLU A 321 3.93 19.33 -22.20
CA GLU A 321 4.30 20.67 -21.73
C GLU A 321 4.37 20.72 -20.19
N TYR A 322 3.42 20.08 -19.51
CA TYR A 322 3.46 19.98 -18.05
C TYR A 322 4.74 19.26 -17.56
N LEU A 323 5.09 18.12 -18.14
CA LEU A 323 6.30 17.37 -17.77
C LEU A 323 7.59 18.21 -18.00
N ILE A 324 7.64 18.96 -19.10
CA ILE A 324 8.74 19.88 -19.39
C ILE A 324 8.81 21.00 -18.33
N LEU A 325 7.68 21.56 -17.92
CA LEU A 325 7.63 22.57 -16.85
C LEU A 325 8.11 22.00 -15.49
N GLN A 326 7.92 20.71 -15.23
CA GLN A 326 8.45 20.02 -14.07
C GLN A 326 9.95 19.68 -14.18
N GLY A 327 10.59 19.97 -15.30
CA GLY A 327 12.05 19.83 -15.50
C GLY A 327 12.49 18.61 -16.29
N VAL A 328 11.57 17.87 -16.93
CA VAL A 328 11.94 16.79 -17.87
C VAL A 328 12.58 17.38 -19.13
N ASP A 329 13.66 16.77 -19.58
CA ASP A 329 14.32 17.19 -20.82
C ASP A 329 13.36 16.99 -22.01
N PRO A 330 13.07 18.04 -22.80
CA PRO A 330 12.21 17.93 -23.97
C PRO A 330 12.63 16.84 -24.97
N SER A 331 13.91 16.51 -25.03
CA SER A 331 14.43 15.46 -25.93
C SER A 331 13.99 14.04 -25.54
N GLN A 332 13.52 13.85 -24.30
CA GLN A 332 12.96 12.57 -23.81
C GLN A 332 11.49 12.39 -24.23
N LEU A 333 10.82 13.43 -24.68
CA LEU A 333 9.37 13.43 -24.85
C LEU A 333 8.94 13.63 -26.30
N ASN A 334 7.92 12.90 -26.70
CA ASN A 334 7.20 13.09 -27.94
C ASN A 334 5.71 13.00 -27.69
N SER A 335 4.89 13.92 -28.22
CA SER A 335 3.44 13.87 -28.10
C SER A 335 2.80 13.41 -29.40
N LYS A 336 1.74 12.59 -29.30
CA LYS A 336 0.99 12.10 -30.46
C LYS A 336 -0.50 11.92 -30.15
N GLY A 337 -1.37 12.48 -31.00
CA GLY A 337 -2.78 12.20 -30.96
C GLY A 337 -3.14 10.96 -31.77
N TYR A 338 -4.00 10.11 -31.23
CA TYR A 338 -4.54 8.92 -31.87
C TYR A 338 -6.04 9.03 -32.14
N GLY A 339 -6.70 10.07 -31.61
CA GLY A 339 -8.15 10.22 -31.73
C GLY A 339 -8.88 8.99 -31.19
N GLU A 340 -9.83 8.50 -31.97
CA GLU A 340 -10.63 7.31 -31.68
C GLU A 340 -10.11 6.04 -32.39
N THR A 341 -8.89 6.06 -32.95
CA THR A 341 -8.39 4.94 -33.76
C THR A 341 -8.00 3.72 -32.91
N GLU A 342 -7.73 3.91 -31.62
CA GLU A 342 -7.29 2.87 -30.70
C GLU A 342 -8.20 2.80 -29.47
N LEU A 343 -9.43 2.33 -29.68
CA LEU A 343 -10.38 2.11 -28.58
C LEU A 343 -10.01 0.88 -27.76
N LEU A 344 -10.12 0.97 -26.43
CA LEU A 344 -9.89 -0.14 -25.49
C LEU A 344 -11.05 -1.14 -25.45
N ASN A 345 -12.19 -0.76 -26.02
CA ASN A 345 -13.43 -1.56 -25.97
C ASN A 345 -14.18 -1.46 -27.31
N LYS A 346 -15.33 -2.10 -27.39
CA LYS A 346 -16.15 -2.16 -28.60
C LYS A 346 -16.94 -0.86 -28.91
N CYS A 347 -16.73 0.22 -28.17
CA CYS A 347 -17.52 1.46 -28.27
C CYS A 347 -17.12 2.31 -29.48
N SER A 348 -17.14 1.74 -30.68
CA SER A 348 -16.92 2.46 -31.94
C SER A 348 -18.19 3.17 -32.41
N ASP A 349 -18.08 3.92 -33.51
CA ASP A 349 -19.23 4.58 -34.16
C ASP A 349 -20.40 3.64 -34.38
N ASN A 350 -21.62 4.13 -34.07
CA ASN A 350 -22.86 3.37 -34.16
C ASN A 350 -23.01 2.17 -33.18
N VAL A 351 -22.10 2.01 -32.22
CA VAL A 351 -22.26 1.02 -31.13
C VAL A 351 -22.75 1.74 -29.88
N PHE A 352 -23.87 1.28 -29.34
CA PHE A 352 -24.38 1.81 -28.07
C PHE A 352 -23.48 1.37 -26.91
N CYS A 353 -22.92 2.35 -26.19
CA CYS A 353 -22.16 2.15 -24.96
C CYS A 353 -22.62 3.13 -23.87
N ASN A 354 -22.43 2.74 -22.62
CA ASN A 354 -22.65 3.62 -21.49
C ASN A 354 -21.49 4.63 -21.34
N GLU A 355 -21.66 5.63 -20.50
CA GLU A 355 -20.66 6.68 -20.31
C GLU A 355 -19.36 6.16 -19.67
N GLU A 356 -19.45 5.17 -18.79
CA GLU A 356 -18.31 4.55 -18.17
C GLU A 356 -17.36 3.88 -19.19
N ASP A 357 -17.94 3.17 -20.18
CA ASP A 357 -17.15 2.56 -21.25
C ASP A 357 -16.55 3.59 -22.21
N HIS A 358 -17.25 4.70 -22.48
CA HIS A 358 -16.68 5.82 -23.22
C HIS A 358 -15.53 6.48 -22.45
N ALA A 359 -15.68 6.67 -21.14
CA ALA A 359 -14.65 7.29 -20.30
C ALA A 359 -13.31 6.54 -20.34
N LYS A 360 -13.32 5.20 -20.40
CA LYS A 360 -12.11 4.37 -20.53
C LYS A 360 -11.26 4.70 -21.76
N ASN A 361 -11.90 5.17 -22.83
CA ASN A 361 -11.20 5.53 -24.09
C ASN A 361 -10.59 6.94 -24.05
N ARG A 362 -11.08 7.86 -23.21
CA ARG A 362 -10.59 9.24 -23.11
C ARG A 362 -9.37 9.29 -22.18
N ARG A 363 -8.19 8.97 -22.71
CA ARG A 363 -7.00 8.73 -21.92
C ARG A 363 -5.72 9.28 -22.56
N ILE A 364 -4.70 9.41 -21.74
CA ILE A 364 -3.28 9.50 -22.17
C ILE A 364 -2.59 8.19 -21.81
N GLU A 365 -1.81 7.66 -22.70
CA GLU A 365 -0.88 6.56 -22.48
C GLU A 365 0.56 7.05 -22.60
N PHE A 366 1.45 6.52 -21.75
CA PHE A 366 2.89 6.77 -21.84
C PHE A 366 3.59 5.53 -22.37
N ASN A 367 4.17 5.62 -23.54
CA ASN A 367 4.85 4.50 -24.19
C ASN A 367 6.34 4.78 -24.22
N ILE A 368 7.17 3.90 -23.64
CA ILE A 368 8.61 4.00 -23.82
C ILE A 368 8.93 3.68 -25.27
N SER A 369 9.31 4.71 -26.03
CA SER A 369 9.56 4.61 -27.46
C SER A 369 10.99 4.14 -27.78
N ASN A 370 11.94 4.49 -26.89
CA ASN A 370 13.35 4.18 -27.09
C ASN A 370 14.15 4.29 -25.77
N ILE A 371 15.27 3.59 -25.68
CA ILE A 371 16.27 3.76 -24.63
C ILE A 371 17.54 4.28 -25.29
N SER A 372 17.89 5.55 -25.02
CA SER A 372 19.10 6.18 -25.54
C SER A 372 20.20 6.19 -24.51
N LEU A 373 21.26 5.43 -24.72
CA LEU A 373 22.43 5.37 -23.87
C LEU A 373 23.62 6.11 -24.53
N GLN A 374 24.14 7.11 -23.82
CA GLN A 374 25.42 7.72 -24.16
C GLN A 374 26.49 7.16 -23.22
N ILE A 375 27.31 6.24 -23.74
CA ILE A 375 28.45 5.66 -23.02
C ILE A 375 29.68 6.53 -23.25
N ASN A 376 30.28 7.00 -22.16
CA ASN A 376 31.52 7.79 -22.25
C ASN A 376 32.72 6.91 -21.87
N PHE A 377 33.79 7.09 -22.64
CA PHE A 377 35.06 6.45 -22.38
C PHE A 377 36.03 7.44 -21.72
N GLU A 378 36.91 6.92 -20.88
CA GLU A 378 38.03 7.72 -20.38
C GLU A 378 38.90 8.19 -21.53
N LYS A 379 39.44 9.41 -21.43
CA LYS A 379 40.23 10.00 -22.48
C LYS A 379 41.39 9.08 -22.89
N ASN A 380 41.45 8.73 -24.17
CA ASN A 380 42.44 7.80 -24.74
C ASN A 380 42.38 6.36 -24.16
N SER A 381 41.24 5.93 -23.72
CA SER A 381 41.02 4.60 -23.16
C SER A 381 39.82 3.91 -23.80
N SER A 382 39.83 2.57 -23.82
CA SER A 382 38.66 1.74 -24.14
C SER A 382 37.86 1.38 -22.85
N VAL A 383 38.23 1.92 -21.72
CA VAL A 383 37.56 1.65 -20.43
C VAL A 383 36.37 2.57 -20.28
N ILE A 384 35.21 1.97 -19.99
CA ILE A 384 33.97 2.67 -19.69
C ILE A 384 34.10 3.34 -18.32
N THR A 385 33.60 4.57 -18.17
CA THR A 385 33.67 5.29 -16.91
C THR A 385 32.90 4.52 -15.80
N SER A 386 33.30 4.71 -14.55
CA SER A 386 32.63 4.05 -13.41
C SER A 386 31.16 4.43 -13.31
N LYS A 387 30.79 5.64 -13.71
CA LYS A 387 29.41 6.13 -13.76
C LYS A 387 28.59 5.38 -14.80
N ASP A 388 29.15 5.18 -16.00
CA ASP A 388 28.45 4.49 -17.10
C ASP A 388 28.40 2.98 -16.86
N LYS A 389 29.33 2.39 -16.08
CA LYS A 389 29.24 0.99 -15.63
C LYS A 389 28.09 0.78 -14.66
N LEU A 390 27.84 1.71 -13.73
CA LEU A 390 26.68 1.64 -12.85
C LEU A 390 25.38 1.73 -13.64
N LEU A 391 25.30 2.68 -14.57
CA LEU A 391 24.14 2.85 -15.44
C LEU A 391 23.88 1.58 -16.31
N LEU A 392 24.92 0.97 -16.87
CA LEU A 392 24.78 -0.29 -17.61
C LEU A 392 24.32 -1.45 -16.72
N ASN A 393 24.79 -1.52 -15.48
CA ASN A 393 24.34 -2.54 -14.53
C ASN A 393 22.86 -2.34 -14.15
N ASP A 394 22.41 -1.11 -13.92
CA ASP A 394 21.03 -0.81 -13.62
C ASP A 394 20.08 -1.19 -14.78
N ILE A 395 20.55 -1.08 -16.02
CA ILE A 395 19.80 -1.46 -17.24
C ILE A 395 19.86 -2.97 -17.52
N LEU A 396 20.98 -3.64 -17.19
CA LEU A 396 21.16 -5.09 -17.42
C LEU A 396 20.50 -5.96 -16.33
N ILE A 397 20.09 -5.37 -15.20
CA ILE A 397 19.35 -6.03 -14.13
C ILE A 397 17.82 -5.96 -14.38
N VAL A 398 17.40 -5.24 -15.40
CA VAL A 398 15.99 -5.07 -15.82
C VAL A 398 15.61 -6.08 -16.90
#